data_4f5fc73337fc7136707b25ec0099bb13
#
_entry.id   4f5fc73337fc7136707b25ec0099bb13
#
_cell.length_a   1.000
_cell.length_b   1.000
_cell.length_c   1.000
_cell.angle_alpha   90.00
_cell.angle_beta   90.00
_cell.angle_gamma   90.00
#
_symmetry.space_group_name_H-M   'P 1'
#
loop_
_entity.id
_entity.type
_entity.pdbx_description
1 polymer ?
#
loop_
_entity_poly.entity_id
_entity_poly.type
_entity_poly.pdbx_seq_one_letter_code
_entity_poly.pdbx_strand_id
1 'polypeptide(L)'
;MQRAFNIASLKVTVIGAARSGLAAARLLHQKGVTVFLTELSPAESYPEAAAILANERIPHEFGGHSDRMYESDLIVVSPGVPSDAPVLLEAERRGMPVISEIEVGAMFIDGPIIAVTGTNGKTTTTTLAGEICKASGRNTLVGGNIGLAFTDALLVHPLPVDITVLEVSSFQLDTCVSFHPSTAIITTITPDHLNRYHGSFQEYVASKQRIFMNQNAQDNLIYSQDNPVVEHAVKTARARLFPVSVQQRLSRGGWRENGHLMIDAGFGGEVLVRVEDLQVRGAHNHMNVLMAALAARLEGIPIDVIRQAVLEFRGVEHRLEFVIELDGGTW
;
A
#
# COMPACT_ATOMS: atom_id res chain seq x y z
N MET A 1 9.90 20.89 -3.59
CA MET A 1 11.32 20.60 -3.80
C MET A 1 11.66 19.43 -2.87
N GLN A 2 11.51 18.20 -3.34
CA GLN A 2 11.98 17.02 -2.62
C GLN A 2 13.49 17.15 -2.48
N ARG A 3 14.01 17.20 -1.25
CA ARG A 3 15.39 16.84 -1.02
C ARG A 3 15.50 15.35 -1.35
N ALA A 4 15.99 15.03 -2.53
CA ALA A 4 16.49 13.69 -2.81
C ALA A 4 17.54 13.41 -1.73
N PHE A 5 17.16 12.64 -0.71
CA PHE A 5 18.13 12.08 0.22
C PHE A 5 19.07 11.24 -0.64
N ASN A 6 20.32 11.64 -0.72
CA ASN A 6 21.33 10.74 -1.29
C ASN A 6 21.56 9.62 -0.27
N ILE A 7 20.63 8.64 -0.26
CA ILE A 7 20.61 7.56 0.73
C ILE A 7 21.91 6.75 0.69
N ALA A 8 22.61 6.73 -0.44
CA ALA A 8 23.86 5.99 -0.61
C ALA A 8 25.00 6.49 0.33
N SER A 9 24.95 7.72 0.81
CA SER A 9 25.94 8.28 1.74
C SER A 9 25.56 8.12 3.21
N LEU A 10 24.35 7.61 3.50
CA LEU A 10 23.85 7.49 4.87
C LEU A 10 24.25 6.15 5.50
N LYS A 11 24.35 6.19 6.83
CA LYS A 11 24.32 5.00 7.67
C LYS A 11 22.86 4.77 8.09
N VAL A 12 22.34 3.58 7.85
CA VAL A 12 20.93 3.24 8.11
C VAL A 12 20.84 2.08 9.08
N THR A 13 20.08 2.26 10.15
CA THR A 13 19.67 1.16 11.03
C THR A 13 18.29 0.67 10.64
N VAL A 14 18.15 -0.65 10.50
CA VAL A 14 16.86 -1.31 10.26
C VAL A 14 16.42 -2.01 11.55
N ILE A 15 15.22 -1.71 12.04
CA ILE A 15 14.64 -2.36 13.23
C ILE A 15 13.63 -3.41 12.80
N GLY A 16 13.89 -4.65 13.23
CA GLY A 16 13.08 -5.83 12.95
C GLY A 16 13.65 -6.70 11.84
N ALA A 17 13.75 -8.01 12.10
CA ALA A 17 14.27 -9.03 11.18
C ALA A 17 13.18 -9.81 10.45
N ALA A 18 11.90 -9.44 10.60
CA ALA A 18 10.81 -10.02 9.85
C ALA A 18 10.87 -9.59 8.37
N ARG A 19 9.96 -10.13 7.55
CA ARG A 19 9.94 -9.99 6.09
C ARG A 19 10.29 -8.57 5.58
N SER A 20 9.62 -7.53 6.08
CA SER A 20 9.81 -6.15 5.58
C SER A 20 11.16 -5.56 5.98
N GLY A 21 11.62 -5.80 7.21
CA GLY A 21 12.91 -5.27 7.67
C GLY A 21 14.08 -5.96 7.00
N LEU A 22 14.03 -7.29 6.88
CA LEU A 22 15.07 -8.04 6.15
C LEU A 22 15.17 -7.56 4.70
N ALA A 23 14.02 -7.39 4.03
CA ALA A 23 13.98 -6.94 2.64
C ALA A 23 14.55 -5.51 2.49
N ALA A 24 14.18 -4.59 3.39
CA ALA A 24 14.72 -3.23 3.41
C ALA A 24 16.24 -3.23 3.62
N ALA A 25 16.74 -4.02 4.57
CA ALA A 25 18.18 -4.13 4.82
C ALA A 25 18.95 -4.64 3.60
N ARG A 26 18.43 -5.67 2.95
CA ARG A 26 19.01 -6.25 1.73
C ARG A 26 19.02 -5.28 0.56
N LEU A 27 17.88 -4.62 0.29
CA LEU A 27 17.77 -3.65 -0.79
C LEU A 27 18.77 -2.49 -0.58
N LEU A 28 18.78 -1.90 0.61
CA LEU A 28 19.70 -0.82 0.96
C LEU A 28 21.16 -1.26 0.81
N HIS A 29 21.52 -2.44 1.31
CA HIS A 29 22.86 -3.01 1.17
C HIS A 29 23.27 -3.20 -0.30
N GLN A 30 22.39 -3.75 -1.14
CA GLN A 30 22.64 -3.91 -2.58
C GLN A 30 22.80 -2.56 -3.31
N LYS A 31 22.18 -1.48 -2.79
CA LYS A 31 22.33 -0.12 -3.29
C LYS A 31 23.57 0.60 -2.73
N GLY A 32 24.43 -0.10 -1.99
CA GLY A 32 25.68 0.44 -1.45
C GLY A 32 25.54 1.27 -0.18
N VAL A 33 24.38 1.24 0.46
CA VAL A 33 24.14 1.94 1.75
C VAL A 33 24.81 1.16 2.88
N THR A 34 25.38 1.87 3.85
CA THR A 34 25.89 1.25 5.09
C THR A 34 24.71 0.89 5.99
N VAL A 35 24.43 -0.41 6.14
CA VAL A 35 23.28 -0.92 6.87
C VAL A 35 23.69 -1.65 8.14
N PHE A 36 22.95 -1.46 9.20
CA PHE A 36 22.95 -2.26 10.41
C PHE A 36 21.52 -2.72 10.73
N LEU A 37 21.29 -4.03 10.93
CA LEU A 37 19.98 -4.55 11.32
C LEU A 37 19.99 -4.95 12.79
N THR A 38 18.94 -4.58 13.53
CA THR A 38 18.77 -4.94 14.95
C THR A 38 17.38 -5.55 15.18
N GLU A 39 17.34 -6.64 15.95
CA GLU A 39 16.12 -7.39 16.26
C GLU A 39 16.07 -7.70 17.78
N LEU A 40 14.91 -7.43 18.38
CA LEU A 40 14.69 -7.68 19.80
C LEU A 40 14.71 -9.17 20.16
N SER A 41 14.12 -9.99 19.31
CA SER A 41 14.04 -11.44 19.48
C SER A 41 15.38 -12.12 19.23
N PRO A 42 15.64 -13.29 19.84
CA PRO A 42 16.86 -14.05 19.56
C PRO A 42 16.90 -14.60 18.14
N ALA A 43 18.10 -14.89 17.63
CA ALA A 43 18.32 -15.34 16.26
C ALA A 43 17.56 -16.63 15.89
N GLU A 44 17.31 -17.50 16.88
CA GLU A 44 16.54 -18.73 16.75
C GLU A 44 15.09 -18.49 16.34
N SER A 45 14.56 -17.29 16.59
CA SER A 45 13.21 -16.87 16.16
C SER A 45 13.17 -16.51 14.68
N TYR A 46 14.32 -16.21 14.06
CA TYR A 46 14.47 -15.79 12.67
C TYR A 46 15.66 -16.46 11.99
N PRO A 47 15.75 -17.81 11.97
CA PRO A 47 16.93 -18.52 11.50
C PRO A 47 17.28 -18.23 10.04
N GLU A 48 16.28 -18.09 9.17
CA GLU A 48 16.47 -17.75 7.77
C GLU A 48 17.03 -16.32 7.60
N ALA A 49 16.49 -15.35 8.33
CA ALA A 49 16.97 -13.98 8.28
C ALA A 49 18.40 -13.87 8.79
N ALA A 50 18.73 -14.53 9.90
CA ALA A 50 20.09 -14.57 10.44
C ALA A 50 21.09 -15.18 9.43
N ALA A 51 20.72 -16.27 8.76
CA ALA A 51 21.55 -16.90 7.74
C ALA A 51 21.75 -15.97 6.51
N ILE A 52 20.69 -15.30 6.04
CA ILE A 52 20.77 -14.36 4.91
C ILE A 52 21.67 -13.17 5.27
N LEU A 53 21.46 -12.55 6.43
CA LEU A 53 22.26 -11.41 6.89
C LEU A 53 23.74 -11.74 7.01
N ALA A 54 24.07 -12.94 7.54
CA ALA A 54 25.45 -13.44 7.65
C ALA A 54 26.06 -13.70 6.27
N ASN A 55 25.34 -14.35 5.35
CA ASN A 55 25.80 -14.65 3.99
C ASN A 55 26.03 -13.39 3.16
N GLU A 56 25.13 -12.42 3.25
CA GLU A 56 25.24 -11.13 2.55
C GLU A 56 26.17 -10.15 3.29
N ARG A 57 26.73 -10.55 4.44
CA ARG A 57 27.64 -9.72 5.27
C ARG A 57 27.03 -8.41 5.73
N ILE A 58 25.75 -8.39 5.98
CA ILE A 58 25.05 -7.25 6.55
C ILE A 58 25.28 -7.27 8.08
N PRO A 59 25.90 -6.23 8.67
CA PRO A 59 26.07 -6.13 10.12
C PRO A 59 24.72 -6.19 10.84
N HIS A 60 24.61 -7.04 11.86
CA HIS A 60 23.34 -7.24 12.56
C HIS A 60 23.54 -7.65 14.03
N GLU A 61 22.48 -7.53 14.82
CA GLU A 61 22.36 -8.08 16.17
C GLU A 61 20.96 -8.64 16.41
N PHE A 62 20.89 -9.66 17.27
CA PHE A 62 19.64 -10.29 17.72
C PHE A 62 19.64 -10.39 19.26
N GLY A 63 18.44 -10.49 19.86
CA GLY A 63 18.26 -10.66 21.29
C GLY A 63 18.33 -9.36 22.09
N GLY A 64 18.17 -8.21 21.42
CA GLY A 64 18.17 -6.91 22.03
C GLY A 64 18.62 -5.81 21.09
N HIS A 65 18.53 -4.59 21.56
CA HIS A 65 18.95 -3.39 20.83
C HIS A 65 20.08 -2.70 21.60
N SER A 66 21.27 -2.65 21.02
CA SER A 66 22.39 -1.91 21.58
C SER A 66 22.39 -0.44 21.17
N ASP A 67 23.16 0.41 21.86
CA ASP A 67 23.31 1.82 21.50
C ASP A 67 23.89 2.05 20.08
N ARG A 68 24.49 1.01 19.49
CA ARG A 68 24.99 1.03 18.12
C ARG A 68 23.90 1.42 17.11
N MET A 69 22.63 1.06 17.36
CA MET A 69 21.54 1.41 16.48
C MET A 69 21.36 2.93 16.31
N TYR A 70 21.79 3.72 17.28
CA TYR A 70 21.69 5.18 17.26
C TYR A 70 22.94 5.86 16.64
N GLU A 71 23.94 5.10 16.17
CA GLU A 71 25.11 5.62 15.44
C GLU A 71 24.82 5.83 13.95
N SER A 72 23.55 5.74 13.54
CA SER A 72 23.06 5.91 12.17
C SER A 72 22.46 7.29 11.93
N ASP A 73 22.34 7.67 10.67
CA ASP A 73 21.73 8.92 10.21
C ASP A 73 20.19 8.77 10.05
N LEU A 74 19.72 7.54 9.92
CA LEU A 74 18.33 7.21 9.61
C LEU A 74 17.96 5.85 10.21
N ILE A 75 16.75 5.73 10.74
CA ILE A 75 16.16 4.47 11.16
C ILE A 75 15.05 4.06 10.21
N VAL A 76 15.08 2.82 9.75
CA VAL A 76 13.98 2.17 9.02
C VAL A 76 13.29 1.18 9.96
N VAL A 77 11.99 1.32 10.14
CA VAL A 77 11.24 0.47 11.07
C VAL A 77 10.32 -0.48 10.34
N SER A 78 10.33 -1.75 10.76
CA SER A 78 9.35 -2.76 10.31
C SER A 78 7.95 -2.46 10.87
N PRO A 79 6.86 -2.70 10.11
CA PRO A 79 5.49 -2.39 10.55
C PRO A 79 5.05 -3.15 11.82
N GLY A 80 5.71 -4.27 12.13
CA GLY A 80 5.47 -5.06 13.33
C GLY A 80 5.92 -4.39 14.64
N VAL A 81 6.89 -3.47 14.55
CA VAL A 81 7.41 -2.75 15.71
C VAL A 81 6.36 -1.71 16.18
N PRO A 82 5.96 -1.71 17.47
CA PRO A 82 5.04 -0.69 17.99
C PRO A 82 5.62 0.72 17.89
N SER A 83 4.78 1.70 17.55
CA SER A 83 5.21 3.12 17.46
C SER A 83 5.67 3.70 18.80
N ASP A 84 5.20 3.14 19.90
CA ASP A 84 5.56 3.44 21.27
C ASP A 84 6.68 2.54 21.82
N ALA A 85 7.35 1.77 20.98
CA ALA A 85 8.48 0.94 21.41
C ALA A 85 9.59 1.83 22.02
N PRO A 86 10.20 1.43 23.16
CA PRO A 86 11.20 2.25 23.86
C PRO A 86 12.33 2.75 22.95
N VAL A 87 12.75 1.93 22.00
CA VAL A 87 13.82 2.28 21.04
C VAL A 87 13.40 3.38 20.07
N LEU A 88 12.12 3.45 19.68
CA LEU A 88 11.60 4.50 18.80
C LEU A 88 11.39 5.81 19.58
N LEU A 89 10.91 5.75 20.82
CA LEU A 89 10.80 6.92 21.70
C LEU A 89 12.19 7.53 21.99
N GLU A 90 13.20 6.70 22.18
CA GLU A 90 14.58 7.17 22.36
C GLU A 90 15.15 7.77 21.06
N ALA A 91 14.84 7.18 19.89
CA ALA A 91 15.21 7.75 18.59
C ALA A 91 14.60 9.15 18.40
N GLU A 92 13.31 9.31 18.73
CA GLU A 92 12.62 10.59 18.70
C GLU A 92 13.27 11.61 19.65
N ARG A 93 13.59 11.21 20.89
CA ARG A 93 14.29 12.06 21.87
C ARG A 93 15.65 12.54 21.36
N ARG A 94 16.34 11.70 20.57
CA ARG A 94 17.64 12.04 19.92
C ARG A 94 17.46 12.84 18.63
N GLY A 95 16.22 13.09 18.18
CA GLY A 95 15.92 13.78 16.92
C GLY A 95 16.29 12.97 15.67
N MET A 96 16.35 11.65 15.79
CA MET A 96 16.68 10.77 14.67
C MET A 96 15.46 10.58 13.75
N PRO A 97 15.60 10.70 12.44
CA PRO A 97 14.52 10.40 11.52
C PRO A 97 14.20 8.90 11.52
N VAL A 98 12.91 8.57 11.56
CA VAL A 98 12.38 7.21 11.49
C VAL A 98 11.43 7.13 10.30
N ILE A 99 11.63 6.17 9.40
CA ILE A 99 10.79 5.96 8.22
C ILE A 99 10.36 4.51 8.08
N SER A 100 9.30 4.27 7.31
CA SER A 100 8.82 2.92 7.00
C SER A 100 9.59 2.26 5.85
N GLU A 101 9.46 0.95 5.73
CA GLU A 101 9.95 0.17 4.59
C GLU A 101 9.33 0.63 3.26
N ILE A 102 8.04 1.03 3.27
CA ILE A 102 7.34 1.58 2.10
C ILE A 102 8.02 2.86 1.59
N GLU A 103 8.47 3.70 2.48
CA GLU A 103 9.20 4.91 2.13
C GLU A 103 10.56 4.60 1.49
N VAL A 104 11.27 3.61 2.04
CA VAL A 104 12.53 3.12 1.44
C VAL A 104 12.29 2.62 0.02
N GLY A 105 11.28 1.79 -0.20
CA GLY A 105 10.95 1.29 -1.54
C GLY A 105 10.64 2.42 -2.53
N ALA A 106 9.88 3.43 -2.09
CA ALA A 106 9.51 4.57 -2.93
C ALA A 106 10.71 5.43 -3.38
N MET A 107 11.83 5.42 -2.65
CA MET A 107 13.05 6.13 -3.05
C MET A 107 13.74 5.53 -4.30
N PHE A 108 13.40 4.30 -4.67
CA PHE A 108 13.98 3.57 -5.81
C PHE A 108 13.04 3.42 -6.99
N ILE A 109 11.91 4.15 -6.98
CA ILE A 109 10.90 4.15 -8.05
C ILE A 109 10.73 5.57 -8.59
N ASP A 110 10.85 5.71 -9.91
CA ASP A 110 10.60 6.97 -10.63
C ASP A 110 9.18 7.03 -11.23
N GLY A 111 8.53 5.88 -11.42
CA GLY A 111 7.19 5.77 -12.01
C GLY A 111 6.05 6.11 -11.04
N PRO A 112 4.81 6.22 -11.55
CA PRO A 112 3.63 6.48 -10.75
C PRO A 112 3.36 5.33 -9.76
N ILE A 113 2.85 5.69 -8.59
CA ILE A 113 2.45 4.76 -7.53
C ILE A 113 0.94 4.87 -7.31
N ILE A 114 0.23 3.75 -7.47
CA ILE A 114 -1.14 3.56 -6.97
C ILE A 114 -1.03 2.92 -5.58
N ALA A 115 -1.43 3.63 -4.54
CA ALA A 115 -1.39 3.12 -3.17
C ALA A 115 -2.81 2.92 -2.62
N VAL A 116 -3.06 1.74 -2.05
CA VAL A 116 -4.39 1.34 -1.56
C VAL A 116 -4.35 1.09 -0.06
N THR A 117 -5.17 1.81 0.70
CA THR A 117 -5.39 1.58 2.13
C THR A 117 -6.88 1.45 2.47
N GLY A 118 -7.19 1.08 3.68
CA GLY A 118 -8.55 0.93 4.21
C GLY A 118 -8.61 -0.17 5.25
N THR A 119 -9.80 -0.43 5.81
CA THR A 119 -10.03 -1.57 6.68
C THR A 119 -10.26 -2.83 5.84
N ASN A 120 -11.24 -2.80 4.94
CA ASN A 120 -11.60 -3.91 4.06
C ASN A 120 -11.46 -3.51 2.58
N GLY A 121 -11.30 -4.49 1.68
CA GLY A 121 -11.23 -4.26 0.24
C GLY A 121 -9.85 -3.95 -0.32
N LYS A 122 -8.84 -3.68 0.52
CA LYS A 122 -7.47 -3.38 0.08
C LYS A 122 -6.92 -4.41 -0.91
N THR A 123 -6.86 -5.66 -0.49
CA THR A 123 -6.25 -6.75 -1.25
C THR A 123 -6.91 -6.94 -2.61
N THR A 124 -8.24 -6.98 -2.64
CA THR A 124 -9.01 -7.14 -3.89
C THR A 124 -8.75 -5.96 -4.83
N THR A 125 -8.80 -4.73 -4.31
CA THR A 125 -8.56 -3.51 -5.11
C THR A 125 -7.12 -3.46 -5.62
N THR A 126 -6.12 -3.79 -4.79
CA THR A 126 -4.71 -3.80 -5.17
C THR A 126 -4.42 -4.86 -6.23
N THR A 127 -4.94 -6.08 -6.04
CA THR A 127 -4.73 -7.18 -6.99
C THR A 127 -5.34 -6.83 -8.33
N LEU A 128 -6.60 -6.40 -8.37
CA LEU A 128 -7.26 -6.04 -9.62
C LEU A 128 -6.59 -4.84 -10.31
N ALA A 129 -6.22 -3.80 -9.58
CA ALA A 129 -5.47 -2.67 -10.16
C ALA A 129 -4.14 -3.14 -10.76
N GLY A 130 -3.43 -4.05 -10.07
CA GLY A 130 -2.20 -4.66 -10.57
C GLY A 130 -2.43 -5.48 -11.85
N GLU A 131 -3.48 -6.28 -11.92
CA GLU A 131 -3.84 -7.06 -13.12
C GLU A 131 -4.19 -6.16 -14.30
N ILE A 132 -4.98 -5.10 -14.08
CA ILE A 132 -5.29 -4.12 -15.13
C ILE A 132 -4.01 -3.45 -15.65
N CYS A 133 -3.10 -3.04 -14.74
CA CYS A 133 -1.84 -2.43 -15.14
C CYS A 133 -0.97 -3.39 -15.96
N LYS A 134 -0.86 -4.65 -15.56
CA LYS A 134 -0.15 -5.69 -16.32
C LYS A 134 -0.78 -5.96 -17.67
N ALA A 135 -2.11 -6.05 -17.76
CA ALA A 135 -2.85 -6.24 -19.00
C ALA A 135 -2.62 -5.10 -20.01
N SER A 136 -2.27 -3.89 -19.55
CA SER A 136 -1.90 -2.78 -20.42
C SER A 136 -0.51 -2.90 -21.05
N GLY A 137 0.26 -3.94 -20.73
CA GLY A 137 1.62 -4.15 -21.19
C GLY A 137 2.70 -3.41 -20.40
N ARG A 138 2.34 -2.69 -19.33
CA ARG A 138 3.29 -1.98 -18.46
C ARG A 138 4.07 -2.96 -17.58
N ASN A 139 5.35 -2.69 -17.40
CA ASN A 139 6.16 -3.38 -16.38
C ASN A 139 5.66 -2.95 -14.99
N THR A 140 4.78 -3.78 -14.39
CA THR A 140 3.99 -3.46 -13.20
C THR A 140 4.51 -4.20 -11.99
N LEU A 141 4.96 -3.46 -10.98
CA LEU A 141 5.30 -4.01 -9.67
C LEU A 141 4.07 -3.97 -8.76
N VAL A 142 3.74 -5.11 -8.13
CA VAL A 142 2.68 -5.22 -7.13
C VAL A 142 3.29 -5.74 -5.82
N GLY A 143 2.99 -5.08 -4.70
CA GLY A 143 3.56 -5.50 -3.41
C GLY A 143 3.03 -4.71 -2.21
N GLY A 144 3.82 -4.67 -1.15
CA GLY A 144 3.53 -3.97 0.10
C GLY A 144 2.99 -4.90 1.19
N ASN A 145 1.80 -4.62 1.71
CA ASN A 145 1.16 -5.46 2.74
C ASN A 145 0.57 -6.78 2.18
N ILE A 146 0.63 -6.97 0.88
CA ILE A 146 0.21 -8.17 0.15
C ILE A 146 1.40 -8.79 -0.59
N GLY A 147 1.43 -10.11 -0.68
CA GLY A 147 2.48 -10.82 -1.41
C GLY A 147 3.87 -10.52 -0.84
N LEU A 148 4.76 -9.97 -1.64
CA LEU A 148 6.09 -9.54 -1.22
C LEU A 148 6.04 -8.15 -0.56
N ALA A 149 6.90 -7.92 0.45
CA ALA A 149 7.16 -6.57 0.92
C ALA A 149 7.63 -5.69 -0.26
N PHE A 150 7.39 -4.39 -0.21
CA PHE A 150 7.71 -3.53 -1.36
C PHE A 150 9.20 -3.57 -1.73
N THR A 151 10.07 -3.48 -0.74
CA THR A 151 11.52 -3.60 -0.94
C THR A 151 11.96 -4.98 -1.40
N ASP A 152 11.27 -6.06 -0.99
CA ASP A 152 11.52 -7.42 -1.46
C ASP A 152 11.11 -7.60 -2.93
N ALA A 153 9.95 -7.04 -3.29
CA ALA A 153 9.52 -6.99 -4.68
C ALA A 153 10.54 -6.29 -5.58
N LEU A 154 11.14 -5.18 -5.13
CA LEU A 154 12.19 -4.46 -5.86
C LEU A 154 13.49 -5.23 -6.03
N LEU A 155 13.78 -6.18 -5.14
CA LEU A 155 14.97 -7.04 -5.25
C LEU A 155 14.89 -8.04 -6.41
N VAL A 156 13.67 -8.45 -6.76
CA VAL A 156 13.44 -9.53 -7.74
C VAL A 156 12.75 -9.05 -9.02
N HIS A 157 12.15 -7.86 -9.01
CA HIS A 157 11.40 -7.33 -10.16
C HIS A 157 12.33 -6.69 -11.19
N PRO A 158 12.12 -6.93 -12.50
CA PRO A 158 12.90 -6.27 -13.55
C PRO A 158 12.73 -4.74 -13.53
N LEU A 159 13.83 -4.02 -13.62
CA LEU A 159 13.82 -2.56 -13.73
C LEU A 159 14.02 -2.12 -15.20
N PRO A 160 13.54 -0.93 -15.62
CA PRO A 160 12.75 0.01 -14.83
C PRO A 160 11.30 -0.45 -14.64
N VAL A 161 10.65 0.02 -13.56
CA VAL A 161 9.22 -0.20 -13.29
C VAL A 161 8.41 0.94 -13.92
N ASP A 162 7.42 0.61 -14.75
CA ASP A 162 6.55 1.61 -15.39
C ASP A 162 5.44 2.12 -14.45
N ILE A 163 4.95 1.24 -13.56
CA ILE A 163 3.91 1.56 -12.58
C ILE A 163 3.98 0.62 -11.38
N THR A 164 3.77 1.17 -10.20
CA THR A 164 3.75 0.41 -8.95
C THR A 164 2.36 0.43 -8.32
N VAL A 165 1.87 -0.72 -7.87
CA VAL A 165 0.59 -0.85 -7.16
C VAL A 165 0.85 -1.45 -5.79
N LEU A 166 0.54 -0.70 -4.73
CA LEU A 166 0.87 -1.06 -3.36
C LEU A 166 -0.38 -1.21 -2.49
N GLU A 167 -0.48 -2.33 -1.79
CA GLU A 167 -1.31 -2.40 -0.60
C GLU A 167 -0.55 -1.81 0.58
N VAL A 168 -1.14 -0.82 1.27
CA VAL A 168 -0.50 -0.17 2.41
C VAL A 168 -1.37 -0.24 3.65
N SER A 169 -0.86 -0.86 4.72
CA SER A 169 -1.53 -0.90 6.01
C SER A 169 -1.40 0.43 6.76
N SER A 170 -2.24 0.65 7.78
CA SER A 170 -2.09 1.82 8.66
C SER A 170 -0.72 1.81 9.37
N PHE A 171 -0.24 0.65 9.79
CA PHE A 171 1.06 0.52 10.48
C PHE A 171 2.24 0.94 9.59
N GLN A 172 2.17 0.67 8.28
CA GLN A 172 3.18 1.13 7.33
C GLN A 172 3.10 2.64 7.09
N LEU A 173 1.89 3.22 7.17
CA LEU A 173 1.69 4.65 7.02
C LEU A 173 2.15 5.46 8.23
N ASP A 174 2.13 4.90 9.44
CA ASP A 174 2.45 5.63 10.67
C ASP A 174 3.82 6.32 10.64
N THR A 175 4.79 5.73 9.97
CA THR A 175 6.15 6.25 9.84
C THR A 175 6.51 6.70 8.42
N CYS A 176 5.51 6.90 7.53
CA CYS A 176 5.71 7.57 6.25
C CYS A 176 5.89 9.08 6.47
N VAL A 177 6.91 9.68 5.86
CA VAL A 177 7.23 11.11 5.96
C VAL A 177 7.08 11.79 4.61
N SER A 178 7.69 11.24 3.56
CA SER A 178 7.71 11.81 2.20
C SER A 178 6.97 10.93 1.16
N PHE A 179 6.43 9.79 1.56
CA PHE A 179 5.69 8.89 0.67
C PHE A 179 4.59 9.64 -0.09
N HIS A 180 4.65 9.59 -1.43
CA HIS A 180 3.82 10.40 -2.31
C HIS A 180 3.28 9.57 -3.49
N PRO A 181 2.15 8.89 -3.34
CA PRO A 181 1.50 8.20 -4.45
C PRO A 181 0.84 9.20 -5.41
N SER A 182 0.98 8.97 -6.73
CA SER A 182 0.26 9.73 -7.77
C SER A 182 -1.25 9.51 -7.69
N THR A 183 -1.66 8.28 -7.30
CA THR A 183 -3.06 7.91 -7.07
C THR A 183 -3.17 7.15 -5.75
N ALA A 184 -3.87 7.73 -4.77
CA ALA A 184 -4.20 7.07 -3.51
C ALA A 184 -5.65 6.56 -3.53
N ILE A 185 -5.90 5.43 -2.87
CA ILE A 185 -7.23 4.83 -2.70
C ILE A 185 -7.49 4.58 -1.22
N ILE A 186 -8.62 5.08 -0.71
CA ILE A 186 -9.14 4.71 0.60
C ILE A 186 -10.44 3.95 0.41
N THR A 187 -10.42 2.65 0.69
CA THR A 187 -11.57 1.77 0.47
C THR A 187 -12.65 1.98 1.53
N THR A 188 -12.43 1.52 2.74
CA THR A 188 -13.34 1.69 3.88
C THR A 188 -12.55 1.99 5.15
N ILE A 189 -13.16 2.69 6.11
CA ILE A 189 -12.62 2.82 7.47
C ILE A 189 -13.71 2.44 8.46
N THR A 190 -13.48 1.36 9.19
CA THR A 190 -14.30 0.87 10.30
C THR A 190 -13.38 0.50 11.46
N PRO A 191 -13.85 0.49 12.71
CA PRO A 191 -13.01 0.14 13.87
C PRO A 191 -12.31 -1.22 13.69
N ASP A 192 -10.99 -1.19 13.73
CA ASP A 192 -10.13 -2.36 13.62
C ASP A 192 -8.75 -2.05 14.24
N HIS A 193 -8.07 -3.06 14.75
CA HIS A 193 -6.73 -2.93 15.33
C HIS A 193 -6.57 -1.80 16.38
N LEU A 194 -7.64 -1.44 17.10
CA LEU A 194 -7.64 -0.31 18.03
C LEU A 194 -6.64 -0.46 19.19
N ASN A 195 -6.29 -1.70 19.53
CA ASN A 195 -5.23 -2.00 20.50
C ASN A 195 -3.88 -1.37 20.14
N ARG A 196 -3.62 -1.19 18.83
CA ARG A 196 -2.39 -0.55 18.32
C ARG A 196 -2.46 0.99 18.40
N TYR A 197 -3.66 1.55 18.53
CA TYR A 197 -3.95 2.98 18.56
C TYR A 197 -4.54 3.42 19.92
N HIS A 198 -4.07 2.83 21.02
CA HIS A 198 -4.49 3.17 22.39
C HIS A 198 -6.03 3.12 22.59
N GLY A 199 -6.75 2.32 21.81
CA GLY A 199 -8.22 2.28 21.78
C GLY A 199 -8.85 3.42 20.96
N SER A 200 -8.06 4.32 20.37
CA SER A 200 -8.54 5.51 19.66
C SER A 200 -8.84 5.21 18.19
N PHE A 201 -10.11 5.25 17.83
CA PHE A 201 -10.53 5.15 16.43
C PHE A 201 -10.05 6.36 15.59
N GLN A 202 -9.94 7.53 16.20
CA GLN A 202 -9.46 8.74 15.54
C GLN A 202 -7.98 8.64 15.14
N GLU A 203 -7.14 8.05 15.99
CA GLU A 203 -5.74 7.78 15.64
C GLU A 203 -5.62 6.81 14.47
N TYR A 204 -6.45 5.76 14.44
CA TYR A 204 -6.51 4.83 13.32
C TYR A 204 -6.93 5.52 12.01
N VAL A 205 -7.93 6.41 12.06
CA VAL A 205 -8.33 7.24 10.89
C VAL A 205 -7.18 8.13 10.46
N ALA A 206 -6.55 8.84 11.40
CA ALA A 206 -5.42 9.73 11.12
C ALA A 206 -4.23 9.00 10.49
N SER A 207 -3.95 7.77 10.95
CA SER A 207 -2.94 6.92 10.33
C SER A 207 -3.23 6.67 8.85
N LYS A 208 -4.46 6.31 8.49
CA LYS A 208 -4.84 6.07 7.08
C LYS A 208 -4.83 7.35 6.23
N GLN A 209 -5.14 8.51 6.80
CA GLN A 209 -5.05 9.79 6.10
C GLN A 209 -3.63 10.12 5.62
N ARG A 210 -2.61 9.53 6.25
CA ARG A 210 -1.21 9.75 5.86
C ARG A 210 -0.92 9.31 4.42
N ILE A 211 -1.75 8.43 3.81
CA ILE A 211 -1.59 8.00 2.43
C ILE A 211 -1.65 9.17 1.42
N PHE A 212 -2.39 10.24 1.75
CA PHE A 212 -2.53 11.40 0.89
C PHE A 212 -1.88 12.68 1.45
N MET A 213 -1.18 12.61 2.59
CA MET A 213 -0.67 13.81 3.25
C MET A 213 0.32 14.60 2.41
N ASN A 214 1.07 13.94 1.54
CA ASN A 214 2.04 14.57 0.63
C ASN A 214 1.50 14.82 -0.78
N GLN A 215 0.27 14.38 -1.07
CA GLN A 215 -0.38 14.64 -2.36
C GLN A 215 -0.65 16.14 -2.57
N ASN A 216 -0.67 16.53 -3.82
CA ASN A 216 -0.95 17.91 -4.28
C ASN A 216 -2.07 17.92 -5.33
N ALA A 217 -2.38 19.07 -5.92
CA ALA A 217 -3.48 19.24 -6.84
C ALA A 217 -3.33 18.50 -8.20
N GLN A 218 -2.19 17.94 -8.51
CA GLN A 218 -1.96 17.09 -9.70
C GLN A 218 -2.26 15.61 -9.42
N ASP A 219 -2.25 15.20 -8.15
CA ASP A 219 -2.47 13.83 -7.72
C ASP A 219 -3.96 13.48 -7.60
N ASN A 220 -4.27 12.20 -7.47
CA ASN A 220 -5.63 11.69 -7.38
C ASN A 220 -5.88 11.00 -6.04
N LEU A 221 -7.04 11.26 -5.44
CA LEU A 221 -7.52 10.54 -4.27
C LEU A 221 -8.90 9.92 -4.56
N ILE A 222 -8.94 8.61 -4.68
CA ILE A 222 -10.15 7.82 -4.85
C ILE A 222 -10.63 7.37 -3.47
N TYR A 223 -11.90 7.51 -3.20
CA TYR A 223 -12.44 7.20 -1.87
C TYR A 223 -13.88 6.70 -1.90
N SER A 224 -14.24 5.87 -0.92
CA SER A 224 -15.62 5.43 -0.73
C SER A 224 -16.49 6.56 -0.18
N GLN A 225 -17.42 7.03 -0.98
CA GLN A 225 -18.44 7.99 -0.54
C GLN A 225 -19.53 7.32 0.30
N ASP A 226 -19.72 6.02 0.15
CA ASP A 226 -20.70 5.24 0.94
C ASP A 226 -20.21 5.00 2.39
N ASN A 227 -18.97 5.36 2.72
CA ASN A 227 -18.45 5.28 4.09
C ASN A 227 -18.30 6.70 4.69
N PRO A 228 -19.16 7.10 5.64
CA PRO A 228 -19.17 8.45 6.20
C PRO A 228 -17.84 8.87 6.85
N VAL A 229 -17.11 7.91 7.42
CA VAL A 229 -15.80 8.17 8.03
C VAL A 229 -14.77 8.54 6.96
N VAL A 230 -14.76 7.79 5.85
CA VAL A 230 -13.87 8.09 4.72
C VAL A 230 -14.22 9.42 4.07
N GLU A 231 -15.54 9.66 3.81
CA GLU A 231 -16.02 10.92 3.25
C GLU A 231 -15.58 12.13 4.11
N HIS A 232 -15.63 11.97 5.43
CA HIS A 232 -15.15 13.01 6.34
C HIS A 232 -13.62 13.16 6.31
N ALA A 233 -12.90 12.04 6.33
CA ALA A 233 -11.43 12.02 6.38
C ALA A 233 -10.78 12.70 5.17
N VAL A 234 -11.36 12.57 3.97
CA VAL A 234 -10.76 13.15 2.74
C VAL A 234 -10.96 14.65 2.57
N LYS A 235 -11.74 15.32 3.43
CA LYS A 235 -12.00 16.78 3.33
C LYS A 235 -10.73 17.65 3.48
N THR A 236 -9.69 17.10 4.07
CA THR A 236 -8.40 17.79 4.26
C THR A 236 -7.41 17.55 3.12
N ALA A 237 -7.76 16.70 2.15
CA ALA A 237 -6.89 16.35 1.03
C ALA A 237 -6.71 17.54 0.06
N ARG A 238 -5.49 17.66 -0.48
CA ARG A 238 -5.15 18.64 -1.51
C ARG A 238 -5.23 18.06 -2.92
N ALA A 239 -5.35 16.74 -3.03
CA ALA A 239 -5.47 16.01 -4.27
C ALA A 239 -6.85 16.23 -4.95
N ARG A 240 -6.94 15.88 -6.21
CA ARG A 240 -8.22 15.81 -6.93
C ARG A 240 -9.04 14.65 -6.37
N LEU A 241 -10.25 14.93 -5.91
CA LEU A 241 -11.12 13.95 -5.29
C LEU A 241 -11.97 13.21 -6.32
N PHE A 242 -11.96 11.87 -6.22
CA PHE A 242 -12.74 10.96 -7.05
C PHE A 242 -13.59 10.06 -6.15
N PRO A 243 -14.84 10.44 -5.86
CA PRO A 243 -15.77 9.63 -5.07
C PRO A 243 -16.16 8.35 -5.80
N VAL A 244 -16.37 7.27 -5.04
CA VAL A 244 -16.93 6.03 -5.55
C VAL A 244 -18.12 5.61 -4.69
N SER A 245 -19.27 5.29 -5.33
CA SER A 245 -20.50 4.88 -4.67
C SER A 245 -21.20 3.75 -5.44
N VAL A 246 -21.72 2.78 -4.72
CA VAL A 246 -22.62 1.77 -5.27
C VAL A 246 -24.07 2.01 -4.87
N GLN A 247 -24.33 3.06 -4.07
CA GLN A 247 -25.64 3.43 -3.54
C GLN A 247 -26.29 4.59 -4.29
N GLN A 248 -25.48 5.46 -4.91
CA GLN A 248 -25.99 6.66 -5.59
C GLN A 248 -25.20 6.95 -6.88
N ARG A 249 -25.89 7.62 -7.82
CA ARG A 249 -25.25 8.16 -9.02
C ARG A 249 -24.37 9.34 -8.67
N LEU A 250 -23.20 9.41 -9.33
CA LEU A 250 -22.25 10.51 -9.18
C LEU A 250 -22.06 11.22 -10.53
N SER A 251 -21.57 12.46 -10.47
CA SER A 251 -21.22 13.26 -11.66
C SER A 251 -19.76 13.07 -12.09
N ARG A 252 -18.94 12.43 -11.23
CA ARG A 252 -17.52 12.15 -11.43
C ARG A 252 -17.10 11.03 -10.52
N GLY A 253 -16.04 10.27 -10.88
CA GLY A 253 -15.54 9.16 -10.08
C GLY A 253 -16.10 7.83 -10.55
N GLY A 254 -16.60 6.99 -9.64
CA GLY A 254 -17.15 5.67 -9.98
C GLY A 254 -18.51 5.44 -9.35
N TRP A 255 -19.48 4.91 -10.10
CA TRP A 255 -20.82 4.61 -9.53
C TRP A 255 -21.51 3.45 -10.21
N ARG A 256 -22.54 2.95 -9.55
CA ARG A 256 -23.46 1.95 -10.09
C ARG A 256 -24.74 2.63 -10.55
N GLU A 257 -25.16 2.37 -11.81
CA GLU A 257 -26.38 2.92 -12.39
C GLU A 257 -27.01 1.93 -13.36
N ASN A 258 -28.31 1.67 -13.25
CA ASN A 258 -29.09 0.84 -14.18
C ASN A 258 -28.44 -0.52 -14.51
N GLY A 259 -27.90 -1.22 -13.51
CA GLY A 259 -27.23 -2.50 -13.70
C GLY A 259 -25.81 -2.42 -14.30
N HIS A 260 -25.25 -1.22 -14.47
CA HIS A 260 -23.88 -1.02 -14.95
C HIS A 260 -23.00 -0.40 -13.87
N LEU A 261 -21.73 -0.69 -13.96
CA LEU A 261 -20.68 0.08 -13.31
C LEU A 261 -20.20 1.17 -14.27
N MET A 262 -20.14 2.39 -13.79
CA MET A 262 -19.78 3.60 -14.53
C MET A 262 -18.55 4.23 -13.93
N ILE A 263 -17.66 4.79 -14.74
CA ILE A 263 -16.52 5.59 -14.28
C ILE A 263 -16.42 6.90 -15.07
N ASP A 264 -15.96 7.95 -14.38
CA ASP A 264 -15.59 9.24 -15.00
C ASP A 264 -14.28 9.73 -14.37
N ALA A 265 -13.20 9.62 -15.11
CA ALA A 265 -11.88 10.12 -14.75
C ALA A 265 -11.66 11.59 -15.16
N GLY A 266 -12.72 12.30 -15.52
CA GLY A 266 -12.67 13.70 -16.02
C GLY A 266 -12.79 13.81 -17.54
N PHE A 267 -13.17 12.71 -18.22
CA PHE A 267 -13.36 12.67 -19.69
C PHE A 267 -14.83 12.48 -20.10
N GLY A 268 -15.74 12.52 -19.13
CA GLY A 268 -17.14 12.14 -19.25
C GLY A 268 -17.39 10.70 -18.80
N GLY A 269 -18.67 10.40 -18.49
CA GLY A 269 -19.06 9.09 -17.97
C GLY A 269 -18.89 7.97 -19.00
N GLU A 270 -18.10 6.95 -18.66
CA GLU A 270 -17.88 5.76 -19.48
C GLU A 270 -18.54 4.54 -18.82
N VAL A 271 -19.23 3.72 -19.59
CA VAL A 271 -19.72 2.40 -19.11
C VAL A 271 -18.50 1.50 -18.92
N LEU A 272 -18.27 1.02 -17.71
CA LEU A 272 -17.22 0.06 -17.43
C LEU A 272 -17.67 -1.35 -17.84
N VAL A 273 -18.64 -1.92 -17.14
CA VAL A 273 -19.20 -3.27 -17.39
C VAL A 273 -20.65 -3.34 -16.88
N ARG A 274 -21.39 -4.36 -17.32
CA ARG A 274 -22.65 -4.75 -16.67
C ARG A 274 -22.33 -5.55 -15.41
N VAL A 275 -23.09 -5.32 -14.35
CA VAL A 275 -22.90 -6.01 -13.06
C VAL A 275 -23.07 -7.53 -13.18
N GLU A 276 -23.99 -7.98 -14.06
CA GLU A 276 -24.25 -9.41 -14.31
C GLU A 276 -23.10 -10.15 -15.00
N ASP A 277 -22.22 -9.43 -15.69
CA ASP A 277 -21.07 -10.01 -16.40
C ASP A 277 -19.85 -10.21 -15.48
N LEU A 278 -19.88 -9.64 -14.26
CA LEU A 278 -18.79 -9.76 -13.31
C LEU A 278 -18.71 -11.16 -12.69
N GLN A 279 -17.50 -11.70 -12.60
CA GLN A 279 -17.23 -12.95 -11.89
C GLN A 279 -17.29 -12.76 -10.37
N VAL A 280 -16.93 -11.57 -9.87
CA VAL A 280 -16.99 -11.22 -8.44
C VAL A 280 -18.33 -10.60 -8.09
N ARG A 281 -18.97 -11.11 -7.01
CA ARG A 281 -20.33 -10.71 -6.64
C ARG A 281 -20.35 -9.84 -5.37
N GLY A 282 -21.43 -9.10 -5.20
CA GLY A 282 -21.72 -8.29 -4.02
C GLY A 282 -21.26 -6.84 -4.12
N ALA A 283 -22.00 -5.97 -3.41
CA ALA A 283 -21.79 -4.51 -3.47
C ALA A 283 -20.36 -4.09 -3.09
N HIS A 284 -19.74 -4.78 -2.13
CA HIS A 284 -18.35 -4.51 -1.73
C HIS A 284 -17.35 -4.79 -2.86
N ASN A 285 -17.56 -5.86 -3.67
CA ASN A 285 -16.71 -6.14 -4.82
C ASN A 285 -16.95 -5.17 -5.97
N HIS A 286 -18.20 -4.72 -6.18
CA HIS A 286 -18.47 -3.65 -7.15
C HIS A 286 -17.71 -2.35 -6.79
N MET A 287 -17.64 -2.01 -5.48
CA MET A 287 -16.85 -0.89 -4.98
C MET A 287 -15.36 -1.08 -5.30
N ASN A 288 -14.80 -2.26 -4.99
CA ASN A 288 -13.40 -2.57 -5.26
C ASN A 288 -13.08 -2.50 -6.75
N VAL A 289 -13.95 -3.03 -7.62
CA VAL A 289 -13.82 -2.97 -9.08
C VAL A 289 -13.82 -1.53 -9.58
N LEU A 290 -14.78 -0.71 -9.12
CA LEU A 290 -14.85 0.70 -9.49
C LEU A 290 -13.59 1.46 -9.09
N MET A 291 -13.06 1.25 -7.88
CA MET A 291 -11.85 1.92 -7.39
C MET A 291 -10.61 1.51 -8.19
N ALA A 292 -10.43 0.22 -8.46
CA ALA A 292 -9.30 -0.29 -9.23
C ALA A 292 -9.33 0.19 -10.68
N ALA A 293 -10.50 0.10 -11.34
CA ALA A 293 -10.71 0.54 -12.71
C ALA A 293 -10.48 2.07 -12.86
N LEU A 294 -11.00 2.84 -11.92
CA LEU A 294 -10.85 4.30 -11.93
C LEU A 294 -9.37 4.70 -11.72
N ALA A 295 -8.66 4.04 -10.81
CA ALA A 295 -7.23 4.28 -10.62
C ALA A 295 -6.43 4.01 -11.89
N ALA A 296 -6.67 2.87 -12.55
CA ALA A 296 -6.04 2.53 -13.80
C ALA A 296 -6.37 3.54 -14.93
N ARG A 297 -7.63 4.00 -14.98
CA ARG A 297 -8.07 4.99 -15.97
C ARG A 297 -7.40 6.35 -15.76
N LEU A 298 -7.21 6.77 -14.51
CA LEU A 298 -6.50 8.00 -14.13
C LEU A 298 -5.00 7.94 -14.46
N GLU A 299 -4.41 6.75 -14.44
CA GLU A 299 -3.02 6.50 -14.90
C GLU A 299 -2.93 6.30 -16.44
N GLY A 300 -4.01 6.60 -17.18
CA GLY A 300 -4.02 6.64 -18.65
C GLY A 300 -4.20 5.29 -19.32
N ILE A 301 -4.63 4.25 -18.62
CA ILE A 301 -4.91 2.94 -19.23
C ILE A 301 -6.21 3.02 -20.05
N PRO A 302 -6.23 2.51 -21.30
CA PRO A 302 -7.42 2.52 -22.14
C PRO A 302 -8.59 1.75 -21.52
N ILE A 303 -9.80 2.28 -21.69
CA ILE A 303 -11.01 1.70 -21.09
C ILE A 303 -11.26 0.25 -21.53
N ASP A 304 -10.94 -0.10 -22.77
CA ASP A 304 -11.16 -1.47 -23.28
C ASP A 304 -10.24 -2.49 -22.62
N VAL A 305 -8.98 -2.11 -22.31
CA VAL A 305 -8.06 -2.96 -21.54
C VAL A 305 -8.58 -3.15 -20.12
N ILE A 306 -9.09 -2.06 -19.50
CA ILE A 306 -9.67 -2.11 -18.16
C ILE A 306 -10.90 -3.04 -18.15
N ARG A 307 -11.81 -2.91 -19.12
CA ARG A 307 -13.00 -3.77 -19.23
C ARG A 307 -12.63 -5.24 -19.31
N GLN A 308 -11.70 -5.58 -20.19
CA GLN A 308 -11.29 -6.97 -20.36
C GLN A 308 -10.74 -7.54 -19.05
N ALA A 309 -9.80 -6.87 -18.42
CA ALA A 309 -9.21 -7.33 -17.15
C ALA A 309 -10.25 -7.47 -16.04
N VAL A 310 -11.22 -6.54 -15.96
CA VAL A 310 -12.33 -6.59 -14.97
C VAL A 310 -13.24 -7.80 -15.22
N LEU A 311 -13.55 -8.13 -16.48
CA LEU A 311 -14.39 -9.29 -16.82
C LEU A 311 -13.70 -10.63 -16.56
N GLU A 312 -12.38 -10.67 -16.67
CA GLU A 312 -11.56 -11.87 -16.43
C GLU A 312 -11.24 -12.09 -14.95
N PHE A 313 -11.39 -11.05 -14.10
CA PHE A 313 -11.03 -11.10 -12.69
C PHE A 313 -11.99 -11.98 -11.88
N ARG A 314 -11.46 -13.04 -11.29
CA ARG A 314 -12.23 -14.04 -10.50
C ARG A 314 -12.21 -13.80 -9.01
N GLY A 315 -11.52 -12.77 -8.53
CA GLY A 315 -11.30 -12.51 -7.10
C GLY A 315 -9.89 -12.90 -6.66
N VAL A 316 -9.67 -12.82 -5.36
CA VAL A 316 -8.40 -13.21 -4.71
C VAL A 316 -8.61 -14.54 -4.03
N GLU A 317 -7.72 -15.51 -4.26
CA GLU A 317 -7.75 -16.83 -3.61
C GLU A 317 -7.96 -16.72 -2.09
N HIS A 318 -8.75 -17.61 -1.54
CA HIS A 318 -9.13 -17.67 -0.12
C HIS A 318 -10.01 -16.48 0.38
N ARG A 319 -10.64 -15.71 -0.54
CA ARG A 319 -11.60 -14.64 -0.21
C ARG A 319 -12.86 -14.76 -1.06
N LEU A 320 -13.91 -15.42 -0.52
CA LEU A 320 -15.23 -15.58 -1.15
C LEU A 320 -15.15 -16.07 -2.62
N GLU A 321 -14.42 -17.15 -2.84
CA GLU A 321 -14.44 -17.84 -4.11
C GLU A 321 -15.80 -18.51 -4.32
N PHE A 322 -16.35 -18.40 -5.52
CA PHE A 322 -17.47 -19.25 -5.92
C PHE A 322 -16.94 -20.67 -6.08
N VAL A 323 -17.30 -21.56 -5.14
CA VAL A 323 -16.80 -22.95 -5.16
C VAL A 323 -17.78 -23.85 -5.94
N ILE A 324 -19.08 -23.78 -5.63
CA ILE A 324 -20.11 -24.58 -6.31
C ILE A 324 -21.50 -24.04 -5.98
N GLU A 325 -22.46 -24.24 -6.88
CA GLU A 325 -23.89 -24.04 -6.65
C GLU A 325 -24.55 -25.42 -6.49
N LEU A 326 -25.04 -25.71 -5.29
CA LEU A 326 -25.78 -26.93 -4.99
C LEU A 326 -27.17 -26.54 -4.51
N ASP A 327 -28.22 -27.09 -5.14
CA ASP A 327 -29.64 -26.90 -4.75
C ASP A 327 -30.06 -25.45 -4.54
N GLY A 328 -29.52 -24.50 -5.33
CA GLY A 328 -29.84 -23.08 -5.25
C GLY A 328 -29.16 -22.31 -4.12
N GLY A 329 -28.23 -22.90 -3.39
CA GLY A 329 -27.35 -22.26 -2.42
C GLY A 329 -25.92 -22.16 -2.95
N THR A 330 -25.28 -21.00 -2.77
CA THR A 330 -23.86 -20.78 -3.10
C THR A 330 -23.02 -21.04 -1.87
N TRP A 331 -22.03 -21.91 -1.95
CA TRP A 331 -21.11 -22.30 -0.87
C TRP A 331 -19.67 -21.93 -1.21
#